data_8135c8f8b28aff0e024f01b813fcb5f1
#
_entry.id   8135c8f8b28aff0e024f01b813fcb5f1
#
_cell.length_a   1.000
_cell.length_b   1.000
_cell.length_c   1.000
_cell.angle_alpha   90.00
_cell.angle_beta   90.00
_cell.angle_gamma   90.00
#
_symmetry.space_group_name_H-M   'P 1'
#
loop_
_entity.id
_entity.type
_entity.pdbx_description
1 polymer ?
#
loop_
_entity_poly.entity_id
_entity_poly.type
_entity_poly.pdbx_seq_one_letter_code
_entity_poly.pdbx_strand_id
1 'polypeptide(L)'
;MPANPNPAFAGLTAAAHAVQPRTVALRRRLHRHPELGLQLPMTRSAVLDELADLPLTVHRGESCSSVVAVLDGERPGPTVLLRGDMDALPLTEQTGLRYASKIEGSMHACGHDTHTAMLASAARLLSQRRELLTGRVLLMFQPGEEGDHGARHMISEGLLDAAGPAGTPSSAYALHISATMPSGSIQTRPGALMAAADVLRVTVHGRGGHASAPHDALDPVPAAAAMVGALQTMVTRRVSAQEPAV
;
A
#
# COMPACT_ATOMS: atom_id res chain seq x y z
N MET A 1 -29.03 -9.28 1.38
CA MET A 1 -28.64 -8.51 2.58
C MET A 1 -29.80 -7.56 2.89
N PRO A 2 -30.22 -7.36 4.15
CA PRO A 2 -31.22 -6.36 4.47
C PRO A 2 -30.68 -4.98 4.06
N ALA A 3 -31.54 -4.17 3.46
CA ALA A 3 -31.20 -2.80 3.07
C ALA A 3 -30.77 -2.02 4.33
N ASN A 4 -29.59 -1.41 4.31
CA ASN A 4 -29.16 -0.55 5.40
C ASN A 4 -30.05 0.69 5.44
N PRO A 5 -30.80 0.93 6.51
CA PRO A 5 -31.75 2.04 6.60
C PRO A 5 -31.07 3.43 6.71
N ASN A 6 -29.73 3.48 6.83
CA ASN A 6 -29.02 4.74 6.93
C ASN A 6 -29.03 5.48 5.57
N PRO A 7 -29.66 6.67 5.48
CA PRO A 7 -29.76 7.43 4.23
C PRO A 7 -28.40 7.80 3.63
N ALA A 8 -27.34 7.85 4.43
CA ALA A 8 -25.98 8.09 3.93
C ALA A 8 -25.49 7.02 2.95
N PHE A 9 -26.02 5.79 3.02
CA PHE A 9 -25.70 4.70 2.11
C PHE A 9 -26.68 4.51 0.95
N ALA A 10 -27.79 5.28 0.95
CA ALA A 10 -28.76 5.19 -0.13
C ALA A 10 -28.10 5.54 -1.48
N GLY A 11 -28.27 4.65 -2.48
CA GLY A 11 -27.72 4.85 -3.82
C GLY A 11 -26.18 4.78 -3.93
N LEU A 12 -25.44 4.47 -2.84
CA LEU A 12 -23.96 4.43 -2.90
C LEU A 12 -23.46 3.36 -3.86
N THR A 13 -24.07 2.18 -3.88
CA THR A 13 -23.72 1.10 -4.81
C THR A 13 -23.92 1.52 -6.27
N ALA A 14 -25.04 2.18 -6.58
CA ALA A 14 -25.28 2.69 -7.93
C ALA A 14 -24.27 3.77 -8.33
N ALA A 15 -23.92 4.69 -7.41
CA ALA A 15 -22.90 5.70 -7.63
C ALA A 15 -21.51 5.06 -7.83
N ALA A 16 -21.19 4.01 -7.07
CA ALA A 16 -19.94 3.26 -7.24
C ALA A 16 -19.86 2.60 -8.63
N HIS A 17 -20.96 1.99 -9.10
CA HIS A 17 -21.03 1.47 -10.47
C HIS A 17 -20.86 2.55 -11.52
N ALA A 18 -21.41 3.75 -11.32
CA ALA A 18 -21.28 4.86 -12.26
C ALA A 18 -19.84 5.37 -12.40
N VAL A 19 -19.03 5.36 -11.33
CA VAL A 19 -17.62 5.77 -11.37
C VAL A 19 -16.66 4.64 -11.80
N GLN A 20 -17.10 3.39 -11.82
CA GLN A 20 -16.27 2.23 -12.10
C GLN A 20 -15.49 2.32 -13.43
N PRO A 21 -16.06 2.79 -14.56
CA PRO A 21 -15.28 2.93 -15.81
C PRO A 21 -14.06 3.85 -15.64
N ARG A 22 -14.21 4.95 -14.89
CA ARG A 22 -13.10 5.87 -14.58
C ARG A 22 -12.06 5.21 -13.69
N THR A 23 -12.51 4.49 -12.65
CA THR A 23 -11.64 3.71 -11.77
C THR A 23 -10.78 2.71 -12.55
N VAL A 24 -11.41 1.95 -13.45
CA VAL A 24 -10.72 0.97 -14.29
C VAL A 24 -9.75 1.66 -15.26
N ALA A 25 -10.11 2.81 -15.81
CA ALA A 25 -9.23 3.57 -16.70
C ALA A 25 -7.97 4.06 -15.98
N LEU A 26 -8.14 4.64 -14.79
CA LEU A 26 -7.02 5.06 -13.93
C LEU A 26 -6.14 3.85 -13.56
N ARG A 27 -6.74 2.79 -13.03
CA ARG A 27 -6.02 1.55 -12.66
C ARG A 27 -5.17 1.05 -13.82
N ARG A 28 -5.71 0.95 -15.04
CA ARG A 28 -4.97 0.48 -16.22
C ARG A 28 -3.91 1.46 -16.70
N ARG A 29 -4.10 2.78 -16.50
CA ARG A 29 -3.08 3.80 -16.76
C ARG A 29 -1.88 3.58 -15.85
N LEU A 30 -2.10 3.42 -14.53
CA LEU A 30 -1.07 3.16 -13.53
C LEU A 30 -0.36 1.84 -13.82
N HIS A 31 -1.11 0.78 -14.08
CA HIS A 31 -0.58 -0.56 -14.37
C HIS A 31 0.42 -0.57 -15.54
N ARG A 32 0.18 0.26 -16.56
CA ARG A 32 1.09 0.37 -17.72
C ARG A 32 2.39 1.11 -17.40
N HIS A 33 2.43 1.91 -16.35
CA HIS A 33 3.56 2.77 -16.03
C HIS A 33 3.91 2.64 -14.55
N PRO A 34 4.27 1.43 -14.10
CA PRO A 34 4.62 1.18 -12.70
C PRO A 34 5.92 1.90 -12.34
N GLU A 35 5.94 2.49 -11.15
CA GLU A 35 7.10 3.15 -10.58
C GLU A 35 7.45 2.51 -9.25
N LEU A 36 8.74 2.50 -8.87
CA LEU A 36 9.26 1.79 -7.71
C LEU A 36 9.61 2.73 -6.57
N GLY A 37 9.39 2.27 -5.35
CA GLY A 37 9.89 2.91 -4.13
C GLY A 37 9.21 4.23 -3.80
N LEU A 38 9.99 5.23 -3.39
CA LEU A 38 9.48 6.51 -2.86
C LEU A 38 9.20 7.57 -3.92
N GLN A 39 9.86 7.50 -5.09
CA GLN A 39 9.77 8.53 -6.13
C GLN A 39 8.92 8.04 -7.30
N LEU A 40 7.65 8.46 -7.31
CA LEU A 40 6.61 8.04 -8.23
C LEU A 40 5.97 9.25 -8.93
N PRO A 41 6.72 10.05 -9.71
CA PRO A 41 6.24 11.31 -10.26
C PRO A 41 5.05 11.14 -11.22
N MET A 42 5.00 10.09 -12.03
CA MET A 42 3.90 9.84 -12.96
C MET A 42 2.63 9.40 -12.21
N THR A 43 2.78 8.51 -11.23
CA THR A 43 1.69 8.04 -10.38
C THR A 43 1.11 9.20 -9.57
N ARG A 44 1.98 10.02 -8.93
CA ARG A 44 1.56 11.22 -8.22
C ARG A 44 0.79 12.19 -9.12
N SER A 45 1.28 12.44 -10.34
CA SER A 45 0.58 13.30 -11.30
C SER A 45 -0.79 12.73 -11.64
N ALA A 46 -0.90 11.43 -11.90
CA ALA A 46 -2.16 10.78 -12.21
C ALA A 46 -3.17 10.89 -11.05
N VAL A 47 -2.72 10.75 -9.79
CA VAL A 47 -3.55 10.95 -8.60
C VAL A 47 -4.02 12.40 -8.52
N LEU A 48 -3.13 13.37 -8.68
CA LEU A 48 -3.46 14.79 -8.62
C LEU A 48 -4.48 15.19 -9.72
N ASP A 49 -4.32 14.64 -10.92
CA ASP A 49 -5.27 14.85 -12.03
C ASP A 49 -6.68 14.33 -11.66
N GLU A 50 -6.76 13.17 -11.00
CA GLU A 50 -8.03 12.58 -10.56
C GLU A 50 -8.72 13.35 -9.43
N LEU A 51 -7.95 14.07 -8.62
CA LEU A 51 -8.43 14.85 -7.49
C LEU A 51 -8.71 16.34 -7.81
N ALA A 52 -8.26 16.83 -8.96
CA ALA A 52 -8.18 18.26 -9.27
C ALA A 52 -9.53 19.00 -9.24
N ASP A 53 -10.63 18.32 -9.58
CA ASP A 53 -11.99 18.88 -9.64
C ASP A 53 -12.79 18.66 -8.33
N LEU A 54 -12.15 18.09 -7.29
CA LEU A 54 -12.81 17.79 -6.03
C LEU A 54 -12.53 18.86 -4.96
N PRO A 55 -13.47 19.09 -4.03
CA PRO A 55 -13.33 20.10 -2.97
C PRO A 55 -12.40 19.60 -1.85
N LEU A 56 -11.14 19.38 -2.17
CA LEU A 56 -10.12 18.80 -1.29
C LEU A 56 -9.02 19.81 -1.01
N THR A 57 -8.51 19.81 0.23
CA THR A 57 -7.21 20.42 0.53
C THR A 57 -6.12 19.38 0.29
N VAL A 58 -5.20 19.64 -0.64
CA VAL A 58 -4.20 18.67 -1.08
C VAL A 58 -2.81 19.09 -0.62
N HIS A 59 -2.13 18.19 0.11
CA HIS A 59 -0.74 18.31 0.53
C HIS A 59 0.11 17.31 -0.27
N ARG A 60 1.30 17.74 -0.68
CA ARG A 60 2.26 16.92 -1.44
C ARG A 60 3.48 16.69 -0.58
N GLY A 61 3.99 15.45 -0.56
CA GLY A 61 5.24 15.15 0.11
C GLY A 61 6.44 15.83 -0.56
N GLU A 62 7.42 16.17 0.24
CA GLU A 62 8.69 16.78 -0.18
C GLU A 62 9.76 15.73 -0.39
N SER A 63 9.94 14.81 0.56
CA SER A 63 10.93 13.73 0.50
C SER A 63 10.50 12.56 -0.37
N CYS A 64 9.21 12.41 -0.62
CA CYS A 64 8.65 11.31 -1.41
C CYS A 64 7.44 11.77 -2.26
N SER A 65 6.99 10.91 -3.16
CA SER A 65 5.86 11.20 -4.05
C SER A 65 4.48 11.03 -3.38
N SER A 66 4.39 11.21 -2.07
CA SER A 66 3.13 11.09 -1.35
C SER A 66 2.12 12.19 -1.71
N VAL A 67 0.84 11.86 -1.57
CA VAL A 67 -0.26 12.81 -1.64
C VAL A 67 -1.18 12.57 -0.44
N VAL A 68 -1.48 13.64 0.28
CA VAL A 68 -2.49 13.65 1.34
C VAL A 68 -3.59 14.61 0.94
N ALA A 69 -4.82 14.14 0.88
CA ALA A 69 -5.96 14.98 0.56
C ALA A 69 -6.97 14.97 1.72
N VAL A 70 -7.45 16.14 2.10
CA VAL A 70 -8.41 16.32 3.19
C VAL A 70 -9.75 16.71 2.60
N LEU A 71 -10.78 15.94 2.95
CA LEU A 71 -12.17 16.25 2.68
C LEU A 71 -12.84 16.65 3.99
N ASP A 72 -13.22 17.92 4.09
CA ASP A 72 -14.04 18.39 5.21
C ASP A 72 -15.51 18.07 4.98
N GLY A 73 -16.15 17.38 5.92
CA GLY A 73 -17.59 17.25 5.98
C GLY A 73 -18.26 18.55 6.43
N GLU A 74 -19.58 18.64 6.31
CA GLU A 74 -20.32 19.84 6.71
C GLU A 74 -20.67 19.90 8.21
N ARG A 75 -20.45 18.81 8.93
CA ARG A 75 -20.72 18.72 10.36
C ARG A 75 -19.46 18.40 11.14
N PRO A 76 -19.28 18.99 12.34
CA PRO A 76 -18.15 18.64 13.20
C PRO A 76 -18.15 17.14 13.55
N GLY A 77 -16.97 16.55 13.66
CA GLY A 77 -16.82 15.14 14.03
C GLY A 77 -15.38 14.65 13.93
N PRO A 78 -15.15 13.35 14.10
CA PRO A 78 -13.82 12.75 14.07
C PRO A 78 -13.22 12.78 12.65
N THR A 79 -11.90 12.63 12.59
CA THR A 79 -11.19 12.40 11.34
C THR A 79 -10.98 10.91 11.13
N VAL A 80 -11.26 10.43 9.93
CA VAL A 80 -11.01 9.06 9.48
C VAL A 80 -9.95 9.08 8.40
N LEU A 81 -8.93 8.21 8.48
CA LEU A 81 -7.92 8.04 7.45
C LEU A 81 -8.27 6.86 6.55
N LEU A 82 -8.23 7.09 5.23
CA LEU A 82 -8.32 6.04 4.20
C LEU A 82 -6.98 5.97 3.46
N ARG A 83 -6.41 4.77 3.33
CA ARG A 83 -5.09 4.55 2.75
C ARG A 83 -5.16 3.73 1.47
N GLY A 84 -4.40 4.14 0.45
CA GLY A 84 -4.02 3.35 -0.71
C GLY A 84 -2.54 3.56 -1.00
N ASP A 85 -1.80 2.48 -1.19
CA ASP A 85 -0.41 2.50 -1.61
C ASP A 85 -0.29 2.64 -3.13
N MET A 86 0.92 3.04 -3.60
CA MET A 86 1.10 3.48 -4.98
C MET A 86 2.27 2.83 -5.72
N ASP A 87 3.25 2.29 -5.01
CA ASP A 87 4.47 1.74 -5.58
C ASP A 87 4.27 0.36 -6.21
N ALA A 88 5.19 -0.01 -7.09
CA ALA A 88 5.22 -1.28 -7.80
C ALA A 88 6.41 -2.13 -7.35
N LEU A 89 6.48 -3.36 -7.85
CA LEU A 89 7.54 -4.34 -7.56
C LEU A 89 8.56 -4.44 -8.70
N PRO A 90 9.85 -4.70 -8.39
CA PRO A 90 10.93 -4.83 -9.37
C PRO A 90 10.93 -6.21 -10.01
N LEU A 91 9.93 -6.50 -10.84
CA LEU A 91 9.80 -7.75 -11.59
C LEU A 91 9.18 -7.52 -12.97
N THR A 92 9.54 -8.35 -13.94
CA THR A 92 9.02 -8.26 -15.31
C THR A 92 7.65 -8.93 -15.41
N GLU A 93 6.66 -8.19 -15.93
CA GLU A 93 5.31 -8.71 -16.12
C GLU A 93 5.26 -9.73 -17.28
N GLN A 94 4.59 -10.86 -17.05
CA GLN A 94 4.40 -11.95 -18.02
C GLN A 94 2.91 -12.29 -18.24
N THR A 95 2.00 -11.38 -17.91
CA THR A 95 0.55 -11.64 -17.96
C THR A 95 -0.02 -11.66 -19.38
N GLY A 96 0.62 -11.00 -20.35
CA GLY A 96 0.10 -10.86 -21.72
C GLY A 96 -1.15 -9.97 -21.84
N LEU A 97 -1.49 -9.22 -20.80
CA LEU A 97 -2.67 -8.35 -20.79
C LEU A 97 -2.48 -7.15 -21.71
N ARG A 98 -3.58 -6.68 -22.34
CA ARG A 98 -3.56 -5.49 -23.22
C ARG A 98 -3.10 -4.21 -22.53
N TYR A 99 -3.13 -4.19 -21.20
CA TYR A 99 -2.68 -3.08 -20.35
C TYR A 99 -1.48 -3.47 -19.48
N ALA A 100 -0.75 -4.51 -19.85
CA ALA A 100 0.48 -4.90 -19.18
C ALA A 100 1.48 -3.74 -19.09
N SER A 101 2.39 -3.84 -18.13
CA SER A 101 3.46 -2.87 -17.92
C SER A 101 4.22 -2.58 -19.23
N LYS A 102 4.52 -1.31 -19.46
CA LYS A 102 5.42 -0.85 -20.51
C LYS A 102 6.84 -0.57 -20.02
N ILE A 103 7.07 -0.79 -18.75
CA ILE A 103 8.35 -0.56 -18.08
C ILE A 103 8.96 -1.93 -17.77
N GLU A 104 10.03 -2.26 -18.49
CA GLU A 104 10.75 -3.50 -18.27
C GLU A 104 11.27 -3.55 -16.82
N GLY A 105 11.14 -4.72 -16.18
CA GLY A 105 11.59 -4.93 -14.80
C GLY A 105 10.72 -4.26 -13.73
N SER A 106 9.53 -3.76 -14.09
CA SER A 106 8.59 -3.18 -13.11
C SER A 106 7.17 -3.64 -13.37
N MET A 107 6.44 -4.01 -12.32
CA MET A 107 5.05 -4.48 -12.40
C MET A 107 4.28 -4.15 -11.13
N HIS A 108 3.02 -3.74 -11.27
CA HIS A 108 2.07 -3.72 -10.15
C HIS A 108 1.56 -5.13 -9.81
N ALA A 109 2.46 -6.00 -9.32
CA ALA A 109 2.11 -7.37 -8.99
C ALA A 109 1.37 -7.51 -7.65
N CYS A 110 1.59 -6.58 -6.72
CA CYS A 110 0.86 -6.50 -5.46
C CYS A 110 -0.51 -5.81 -5.59
N GLY A 111 -0.74 -5.11 -6.72
CA GLY A 111 -2.04 -4.51 -7.04
C GLY A 111 -2.27 -3.12 -6.48
N HIS A 112 -1.22 -2.39 -6.11
CA HIS A 112 -1.31 -1.03 -5.58
C HIS A 112 -1.92 -0.03 -6.58
N ASP A 113 -1.82 -0.27 -7.87
CA ASP A 113 -2.56 0.44 -8.93
C ASP A 113 -4.09 0.39 -8.70
N THR A 114 -4.59 -0.75 -8.19
CA THR A 114 -6.00 -0.90 -7.84
C THR A 114 -6.34 -0.14 -6.55
N HIS A 115 -5.48 -0.21 -5.53
CA HIS A 115 -5.68 0.51 -4.28
C HIS A 115 -5.70 2.02 -4.50
N THR A 116 -4.76 2.56 -5.26
CA THR A 116 -4.70 3.96 -5.69
C THR A 116 -5.98 4.39 -6.41
N ALA A 117 -6.44 3.59 -7.41
CA ALA A 117 -7.62 3.91 -8.18
C ALA A 117 -8.92 3.84 -7.35
N MET A 118 -9.02 2.87 -6.43
CA MET A 118 -10.14 2.76 -5.50
C MET A 118 -10.19 3.96 -4.56
N LEU A 119 -9.05 4.38 -4.00
CA LEU A 119 -8.99 5.53 -3.08
C LEU A 119 -9.37 6.84 -3.79
N ALA A 120 -8.89 7.08 -5.02
CA ALA A 120 -9.28 8.23 -5.83
C ALA A 120 -10.78 8.24 -6.13
N SER A 121 -11.36 7.07 -6.42
CA SER A 121 -12.81 6.95 -6.63
C SER A 121 -13.62 7.14 -5.35
N ALA A 122 -13.11 6.65 -4.21
CA ALA A 122 -13.70 6.91 -2.90
C ALA A 122 -13.70 8.40 -2.56
N ALA A 123 -12.61 9.12 -2.86
CA ALA A 123 -12.54 10.57 -2.72
C ALA A 123 -13.67 11.28 -3.49
N ARG A 124 -13.90 10.87 -4.73
CA ARG A 124 -14.97 11.42 -5.57
C ARG A 124 -16.36 11.12 -5.02
N LEU A 125 -16.63 9.87 -4.63
CA LEU A 125 -17.92 9.47 -4.07
C LEU A 125 -18.23 10.18 -2.76
N LEU A 126 -17.23 10.33 -1.89
CA LEU A 126 -17.37 11.04 -0.62
C LEU A 126 -17.56 12.54 -0.84
N SER A 127 -16.86 13.15 -1.78
CA SER A 127 -17.03 14.56 -2.15
C SER A 127 -18.43 14.86 -2.64
N GLN A 128 -19.05 13.96 -3.41
CA GLN A 128 -20.43 14.08 -3.88
C GLN A 128 -21.49 13.95 -2.76
N ARG A 129 -21.07 13.53 -1.57
CA ARG A 129 -21.93 13.29 -0.39
C ARG A 129 -21.45 14.08 0.83
N ARG A 130 -20.68 15.13 0.58
CA ARG A 130 -20.03 15.94 1.61
C ARG A 130 -21.02 16.45 2.67
N GLU A 131 -22.22 16.81 2.25
CA GLU A 131 -23.31 17.26 3.14
C GLU A 131 -23.78 16.20 4.16
N LEU A 132 -23.53 14.92 3.87
CA LEU A 132 -23.87 13.81 4.76
C LEU A 132 -22.72 13.44 5.70
N LEU A 133 -21.50 13.94 5.43
CA LEU A 133 -20.33 13.59 6.21
C LEU A 133 -20.28 14.37 7.53
N THR A 134 -19.93 13.63 8.59
CA THR A 134 -19.66 14.16 9.91
C THR A 134 -18.17 14.00 10.18
N GLY A 135 -17.45 15.09 10.43
CA GLY A 135 -16.01 15.11 10.60
C GLY A 135 -15.25 15.23 9.27
N ARG A 136 -14.08 14.61 9.19
CA ARG A 136 -13.16 14.73 8.06
C ARG A 136 -12.73 13.38 7.54
N VAL A 137 -12.36 13.33 6.26
CA VAL A 137 -11.71 12.17 5.67
C VAL A 137 -10.32 12.59 5.18
N LEU A 138 -9.30 11.91 5.69
CA LEU A 138 -7.91 12.04 5.29
C LEU A 138 -7.60 10.92 4.28
N LEU A 139 -7.31 11.27 3.06
CA LEU A 139 -7.01 10.34 1.97
C LEU A 139 -5.48 10.26 1.81
N MET A 140 -4.91 9.12 2.16
CA MET A 140 -3.48 8.87 2.18
C MET A 140 -3.06 8.04 0.95
N PHE A 141 -2.41 8.66 -0.02
CA PHE A 141 -1.78 7.99 -1.16
C PHE A 141 -0.30 7.79 -0.84
N GLN A 142 0.07 6.56 -0.51
CA GLN A 142 1.37 6.21 0.06
C GLN A 142 2.30 5.62 -0.99
N PRO A 143 3.49 6.20 -1.25
CA PRO A 143 4.57 5.53 -1.97
C PRO A 143 5.37 4.60 -1.04
N GLY A 144 6.19 3.70 -1.61
CA GLY A 144 7.21 2.94 -0.88
C GLY A 144 6.67 2.02 0.21
N GLU A 145 5.60 1.28 -0.07
CA GLU A 145 5.10 0.25 0.85
C GLU A 145 6.04 -0.95 0.87
N GLU A 146 6.58 -1.33 -0.30
CA GLU A 146 7.40 -2.52 -0.55
C GLU A 146 8.85 -2.40 -0.01
N GLY A 147 8.96 -2.03 1.29
CA GLY A 147 10.24 -2.00 2.01
C GLY A 147 10.90 -0.62 2.17
N ASP A 148 10.37 0.43 1.56
CA ASP A 148 10.92 1.79 1.67
C ASP A 148 10.28 2.62 2.80
N HIS A 149 9.38 2.01 3.57
CA HIS A 149 8.73 2.63 4.75
C HIS A 149 8.04 3.97 4.46
N GLY A 150 7.38 4.11 3.31
CA GLY A 150 6.77 5.37 2.86
C GLY A 150 5.81 6.01 3.86
N ALA A 151 5.06 5.22 4.64
CA ALA A 151 4.21 5.73 5.70
C ALA A 151 5.01 6.50 6.77
N ARG A 152 6.24 6.06 7.10
CA ARG A 152 7.12 6.76 8.07
C ARG A 152 7.52 8.13 7.52
N HIS A 153 7.86 8.23 6.23
CA HIS A 153 8.13 9.51 5.57
C HIS A 153 6.92 10.43 5.66
N MET A 154 5.73 9.95 5.33
CA MET A 154 4.51 10.73 5.38
C MET A 154 4.17 11.22 6.80
N ILE A 155 4.37 10.39 7.82
CA ILE A 155 4.16 10.78 9.22
C ILE A 155 5.15 11.88 9.62
N SER A 156 6.43 11.73 9.25
CA SER A 156 7.46 12.76 9.56
C SER A 156 7.21 14.09 8.83
N GLU A 157 6.50 14.08 7.71
CA GLU A 157 6.06 15.25 6.96
C GLU A 157 4.70 15.82 7.39
N GLY A 158 4.14 15.33 8.52
CA GLY A 158 2.92 15.88 9.12
C GLY A 158 1.61 15.26 8.63
N LEU A 159 1.61 14.04 8.10
CA LEU A 159 0.39 13.32 7.70
C LEU A 159 -0.71 13.40 8.75
N LEU A 160 -0.36 13.18 10.03
CA LEU A 160 -1.36 13.11 11.10
C LEU A 160 -1.94 14.48 11.48
N ASP A 161 -1.27 15.55 11.09
CA ASP A 161 -1.67 16.94 11.36
C ASP A 161 -2.24 17.65 10.12
N ALA A 162 -2.30 16.97 8.99
CA ALA A 162 -2.73 17.54 7.72
C ALA A 162 -4.17 18.09 7.74
N ALA A 163 -5.02 17.56 8.59
CA ALA A 163 -6.38 18.05 8.81
C ALA A 163 -6.47 19.13 9.93
N GLY A 164 -5.32 19.69 10.36
CA GLY A 164 -5.22 20.72 11.38
C GLY A 164 -5.22 20.22 12.83
N PRO A 165 -5.09 21.10 13.84
CA PRO A 165 -4.81 20.73 15.23
C PRO A 165 -5.84 19.80 15.90
N ALA A 166 -7.08 19.79 15.44
CA ALA A 166 -8.13 18.88 15.91
C ALA A 166 -8.41 17.74 14.92
N GLY A 167 -7.54 17.55 13.94
CA GLY A 167 -7.76 16.68 12.80
C GLY A 167 -6.99 15.36 12.84
N THR A 168 -6.30 15.03 13.93
CA THR A 168 -5.62 13.74 14.06
C THR A 168 -6.60 12.59 13.86
N PRO A 169 -6.32 11.63 12.97
CA PRO A 169 -7.24 10.52 12.70
C PRO A 169 -7.53 9.69 13.95
N SER A 170 -8.81 9.44 14.23
CA SER A 170 -9.27 8.55 15.30
C SER A 170 -9.32 7.08 14.87
N SER A 171 -9.33 6.85 13.57
CA SER A 171 -9.33 5.52 12.96
C SER A 171 -8.72 5.57 11.56
N ALA A 172 -8.16 4.43 11.14
CA ALA A 172 -7.58 4.27 9.80
C ALA A 172 -8.08 2.98 9.15
N TYR A 173 -8.33 3.05 7.84
CA TYR A 173 -8.78 1.91 7.05
C TYR A 173 -7.96 1.79 5.76
N ALA A 174 -7.65 0.55 5.41
CA ALA A 174 -7.05 0.19 4.15
C ALA A 174 -7.72 -1.08 3.62
N LEU A 175 -7.72 -1.25 2.30
CA LEU A 175 -8.11 -2.48 1.64
C LEU A 175 -6.92 -3.01 0.85
N HIS A 176 -6.71 -4.33 0.89
CA HIS A 176 -5.74 -4.99 0.03
C HIS A 176 -6.48 -5.98 -0.87
N ILE A 177 -6.22 -5.92 -2.18
CA ILE A 177 -6.76 -6.92 -3.10
C ILE A 177 -6.06 -8.27 -2.90
N SER A 178 -6.74 -9.36 -3.24
CA SER A 178 -6.17 -10.71 -3.18
C SER A 178 -6.55 -11.48 -4.43
N ALA A 179 -5.55 -12.06 -5.10
CA ALA A 179 -5.78 -12.94 -6.25
C ALA A 179 -6.30 -14.33 -5.86
N THR A 180 -6.24 -14.69 -4.58
CA THR A 180 -6.63 -16.02 -4.06
C THR A 180 -8.03 -16.04 -3.45
N MET A 181 -8.68 -14.87 -3.34
CA MET A 181 -10.04 -14.77 -2.80
C MET A 181 -11.10 -14.69 -3.90
N PRO A 182 -12.31 -15.23 -3.68
CA PRO A 182 -13.41 -15.08 -4.62
C PRO A 182 -13.78 -13.61 -4.83
N SER A 183 -14.01 -13.22 -6.09
CA SER A 183 -14.47 -11.86 -6.43
C SER A 183 -15.80 -11.54 -5.73
N GLY A 184 -15.92 -10.28 -5.25
CA GLY A 184 -17.10 -9.83 -4.53
C GLY A 184 -17.12 -10.17 -3.04
N SER A 185 -16.05 -10.80 -2.51
CA SER A 185 -15.89 -11.03 -1.07
C SER A 185 -14.95 -9.99 -0.45
N ILE A 186 -15.25 -9.61 0.80
CA ILE A 186 -14.38 -8.80 1.67
C ILE A 186 -14.19 -9.60 2.96
N GLN A 187 -12.94 -9.75 3.38
CA GLN A 187 -12.62 -10.47 4.61
C GLN A 187 -11.86 -9.55 5.57
N THR A 188 -12.14 -9.72 6.85
CA THR A 188 -11.43 -9.05 7.94
C THR A 188 -11.50 -9.92 9.19
N ARG A 189 -10.61 -9.66 10.14
CA ARG A 189 -10.64 -10.33 11.46
C ARG A 189 -10.12 -9.39 12.55
N PRO A 190 -10.47 -9.60 13.81
CA PRO A 190 -9.81 -8.95 14.94
C PRO A 190 -8.34 -9.37 15.03
N GLY A 191 -7.48 -8.46 15.49
CA GLY A 191 -6.05 -8.71 15.66
C GLY A 191 -5.24 -8.62 14.36
N ALA A 192 -4.09 -9.28 14.31
CA ALA A 192 -3.19 -9.26 13.17
C ALA A 192 -3.85 -9.86 11.91
N LEU A 193 -3.88 -9.11 10.82
CA LEU A 193 -4.46 -9.50 9.55
C LEU A 193 -3.39 -9.74 8.48
N MET A 194 -2.38 -8.87 8.41
CA MET A 194 -1.26 -8.94 7.47
C MET A 194 0.04 -9.24 8.22
N ALA A 195 1.00 -9.87 7.55
CA ALA A 195 2.33 -10.11 8.09
C ALA A 195 3.18 -8.83 8.07
N ALA A 196 4.12 -8.74 9.00
CA ALA A 196 5.25 -7.83 8.88
C ALA A 196 6.40 -8.53 8.14
N ALA A 197 7.24 -7.77 7.45
CA ALA A 197 8.44 -8.27 6.80
C ALA A 197 9.68 -7.53 7.31
N ASP A 198 10.73 -8.29 7.63
CA ASP A 198 12.02 -7.75 8.02
C ASP A 198 13.11 -8.31 7.10
N VAL A 199 14.16 -7.54 6.85
CA VAL A 199 15.31 -7.96 6.05
C VAL A 199 16.52 -8.11 6.94
N LEU A 200 17.01 -9.34 7.07
CA LEU A 200 18.28 -9.65 7.73
C LEU A 200 19.38 -9.80 6.67
N ARG A 201 20.41 -8.96 6.73
CA ARG A 201 21.60 -9.06 5.88
C ARG A 201 22.76 -9.59 6.71
N VAL A 202 23.32 -10.73 6.31
CA VAL A 202 24.47 -11.36 6.96
C VAL A 202 25.61 -11.49 5.97
N THR A 203 26.78 -11.00 6.33
CA THR A 203 28.01 -11.18 5.56
C THR A 203 28.93 -12.10 6.33
N VAL A 204 29.31 -13.24 5.75
CA VAL A 204 30.25 -14.20 6.33
C VAL A 204 31.62 -14.00 5.70
N HIS A 205 32.57 -13.58 6.51
CA HIS A 205 33.94 -13.34 6.05
C HIS A 205 34.77 -14.64 6.17
N GLY A 206 35.36 -15.05 5.06
CA GLY A 206 36.30 -16.15 5.00
C GLY A 206 37.72 -15.68 4.78
N ARG A 207 38.64 -16.66 4.61
CA ARG A 207 40.02 -16.45 4.21
C ARG A 207 40.38 -17.42 3.09
N GLY A 208 40.82 -16.90 1.96
CA GLY A 208 41.27 -17.71 0.82
C GLY A 208 42.50 -18.53 1.13
N GLY A 209 42.67 -19.63 0.41
CA GLY A 209 43.81 -20.51 0.49
C GLY A 209 43.98 -21.35 -0.79
N HIS A 210 45.08 -22.11 -0.92
CA HIS A 210 45.29 -22.99 -2.04
C HIS A 210 44.33 -24.18 -1.99
N ALA A 211 43.74 -24.57 -3.11
CA ALA A 211 42.74 -25.64 -3.18
C ALA A 211 43.24 -27.00 -2.64
N SER A 212 44.54 -27.29 -2.74
CA SER A 212 45.16 -28.52 -2.17
C SER A 212 45.45 -28.40 -0.67
N ALA A 213 45.29 -27.24 -0.06
CA ALA A 213 45.55 -26.99 1.36
C ALA A 213 44.32 -26.31 2.02
N PRO A 214 43.14 -26.97 2.01
CA PRO A 214 41.90 -26.36 2.52
C PRO A 214 41.96 -26.07 4.03
N HIS A 215 42.84 -26.75 4.78
CA HIS A 215 43.08 -26.54 6.21
C HIS A 215 43.74 -25.19 6.53
N ASP A 216 44.36 -24.53 5.54
CA ASP A 216 44.95 -23.21 5.67
C ASP A 216 43.95 -22.08 5.31
N ALA A 217 42.77 -22.43 4.80
CA ALA A 217 41.72 -21.52 4.45
C ALA A 217 40.62 -21.42 5.52
N LEU A 218 39.76 -20.43 5.39
CA LEU A 218 38.50 -20.33 6.13
C LEU A 218 37.37 -20.22 5.10
N ASP A 219 36.75 -21.38 4.79
CA ASP A 219 35.64 -21.42 3.85
C ASP A 219 34.38 -20.83 4.50
N PRO A 220 33.79 -19.73 4.00
CA PRO A 220 32.56 -19.14 4.55
C PRO A 220 31.31 -19.93 4.20
N VAL A 221 31.34 -20.78 3.17
CA VAL A 221 30.12 -21.47 2.67
C VAL A 221 29.49 -22.41 3.68
N PRO A 222 30.29 -23.32 4.38
CA PRO A 222 29.69 -24.18 5.41
C PRO A 222 29.05 -23.41 6.56
N ALA A 223 29.68 -22.31 6.98
CA ALA A 223 29.12 -21.43 8.03
C ALA A 223 27.80 -20.76 7.58
N ALA A 224 27.76 -20.24 6.36
CA ALA A 224 26.55 -19.65 5.78
C ALA A 224 25.43 -20.70 5.66
N ALA A 225 25.73 -21.90 5.18
CA ALA A 225 24.76 -22.99 5.07
C ALA A 225 24.18 -23.41 6.45
N ALA A 226 25.07 -23.51 7.47
CA ALA A 226 24.65 -23.82 8.83
C ALA A 226 23.74 -22.74 9.42
N MET A 227 23.99 -21.44 9.15
CA MET A 227 23.14 -20.33 9.57
C MET A 227 21.73 -20.44 8.97
N VAL A 228 21.60 -20.74 7.67
CA VAL A 228 20.30 -20.93 7.02
C VAL A 228 19.52 -22.05 7.71
N GLY A 229 20.13 -23.21 7.95
CA GLY A 229 19.50 -24.33 8.65
C GLY A 229 19.10 -23.98 10.09
N ALA A 230 19.95 -23.23 10.80
CA ALA A 230 19.67 -22.79 12.17
C ALA A 230 18.49 -21.82 12.24
N LEU A 231 18.36 -20.87 11.29
CA LEU A 231 17.21 -19.95 11.20
C LEU A 231 15.89 -20.71 11.00
N GLN A 232 15.84 -21.68 10.10
CA GLN A 232 14.67 -22.53 9.91
C GLN A 232 14.30 -23.32 11.17
N THR A 233 15.30 -23.83 11.87
CA THR A 233 15.11 -24.57 13.13
C THR A 233 14.63 -23.62 14.24
N MET A 234 15.13 -22.39 14.29
CA MET A 234 14.70 -21.38 15.25
C MET A 234 13.20 -21.08 15.11
N VAL A 235 12.73 -20.81 13.90
CA VAL A 235 11.29 -20.55 13.64
C VAL A 235 10.46 -21.74 14.12
N THR A 236 10.80 -22.95 13.71
CA THR A 236 9.99 -24.14 14.01
C THR A 236 10.08 -24.65 15.46
N ARG A 237 11.07 -24.22 16.25
CA ARG A 237 11.34 -24.73 17.61
C ARG A 237 11.34 -23.69 18.71
N ARG A 238 11.39 -22.40 18.37
CA ARG A 238 11.48 -21.31 19.34
C ARG A 238 10.35 -20.30 19.25
N VAL A 239 9.71 -20.17 18.08
CA VAL A 239 8.54 -19.31 17.89
C VAL A 239 7.28 -20.10 18.26
N SER A 240 6.36 -19.48 18.98
CA SER A 240 5.07 -20.07 19.32
C SER A 240 4.27 -20.38 18.06
N ALA A 241 3.61 -21.56 18.00
CA ALA A 241 2.72 -21.91 16.90
C ALA A 241 1.49 -20.96 16.77
N GLN A 242 1.23 -20.14 17.80
CA GLN A 242 0.19 -19.12 17.80
C GLN A 242 0.67 -17.74 17.29
N GLU A 243 1.97 -17.59 17.13
CA GLU A 243 2.63 -16.39 16.58
C GLU A 243 3.24 -16.77 15.22
N PRO A 244 2.48 -16.63 14.12
CA PRO A 244 2.93 -17.12 12.82
C PRO A 244 4.17 -16.31 12.37
N ALA A 245 5.24 -17.04 12.06
CA ALA A 245 6.48 -16.55 11.47
C ALA A 245 6.97 -17.53 10.40
N VAL A 246 7.55 -17.01 9.32
CA VAL A 246 8.13 -17.78 8.20
C VAL A 246 9.50 -17.28 7.83
#